data_f2e39d84cfab0c3d30747d88f98322ca
#
_entry.id   f2e39d84cfab0c3d30747d88f98322ca
#
_cell.length_a   1.000
_cell.length_b   1.000
_cell.length_c   1.000
_cell.angle_alpha   90.00
_cell.angle_beta   90.00
_cell.angle_gamma   90.00
#
_symmetry.space_group_name_H-M   'P 1'
#
loop_
_entity.id
_entity.type
_entity.pdbx_description
1 polymer ?
#
loop_
_entity_poly.entity_id
_entity_poly.type
_entity_poly.pdbx_seq_one_letter_code
_entity_poly.pdbx_strand_id
1 'polypeptide(L)'
;MRRPVIGIVGNNYMVNDEYPVHASGQMNCAVVSEVMNCIPIIVPTNPKYSSLTELMAICDGFLFTGAQPNVHPEEYGHEPTEAHGKFDRDRDQVALPLIRNCVDRGQPIFGVCRGFQEFNVAMGGTLHPEIREISGRENHRMPPDGTLEEKFALRHKVNFEVGGVFERILNSRSVSVNSLHGQGILDPGPQ
;
A
#
# COMPACT_ATOMS: atom_id res chain seq x y z
N MET A 1 -14.05 -20.75 -16.97
CA MET A 1 -14.15 -19.75 -15.88
C MET A 1 -13.55 -18.44 -16.37
N ARG A 2 -14.12 -17.26 -16.05
CA ARG A 2 -13.49 -15.99 -16.35
C ARG A 2 -12.27 -15.77 -15.46
N ARG A 3 -11.27 -15.05 -15.97
CA ARG A 3 -10.15 -14.62 -15.15
C ARG A 3 -10.65 -13.62 -14.10
N PRO A 4 -10.19 -13.70 -12.84
CA PRO A 4 -10.55 -12.71 -11.84
C PRO A 4 -10.08 -11.30 -12.22
N VAL A 5 -10.82 -10.28 -11.79
CA VAL A 5 -10.51 -8.88 -11.99
C VAL A 5 -9.92 -8.30 -10.71
N ILE A 6 -8.73 -7.76 -10.77
CA ILE A 6 -8.07 -7.12 -9.63
C ILE A 6 -8.00 -5.61 -9.84
N GLY A 7 -8.66 -4.88 -8.95
CA GLY A 7 -8.57 -3.44 -8.88
C GLY A 7 -7.22 -3.01 -8.29
N ILE A 8 -6.37 -2.37 -9.08
CA ILE A 8 -5.10 -1.80 -8.63
C ILE A 8 -5.37 -0.37 -8.18
N VAL A 9 -5.33 -0.13 -6.86
CA VAL A 9 -5.52 1.22 -6.30
C VAL A 9 -4.34 2.09 -6.73
N GLY A 10 -4.63 3.07 -7.59
CA GLY A 10 -3.66 3.90 -8.25
C GLY A 10 -3.12 5.02 -7.36
N ASN A 11 -2.39 5.91 -7.98
CA ASN A 11 -1.81 7.10 -7.37
C ASN A 11 -2.18 8.33 -8.18
N ASN A 12 -2.26 9.47 -7.51
CA ASN A 12 -2.41 10.76 -8.15
C ASN A 12 -1.02 11.29 -8.51
N TYR A 13 -0.80 11.56 -9.79
CA TYR A 13 0.45 12.15 -10.30
C TYR A 13 0.14 13.40 -11.11
N MET A 14 1.13 14.28 -11.15
CA MET A 14 1.17 15.42 -12.05
C MET A 14 2.22 15.16 -13.13
N VAL A 15 1.79 15.06 -14.37
CA VAL A 15 2.70 14.90 -15.52
C VAL A 15 3.07 16.28 -16.03
N ASN A 16 4.38 16.56 -16.14
CA ASN A 16 4.95 17.86 -16.55
C ASN A 16 4.43 19.06 -15.72
N ASP A 17 4.09 18.84 -14.45
CA ASP A 17 3.50 19.84 -13.55
C ASP A 17 2.18 20.48 -14.04
N GLU A 18 1.54 19.90 -15.05
CA GLU A 18 0.32 20.46 -15.68
C GLU A 18 -0.83 19.45 -15.74
N TYR A 19 -0.51 18.16 -15.88
CA TYR A 19 -1.50 17.15 -16.23
C TYR A 19 -1.77 16.20 -15.07
N PRO A 20 -2.91 16.32 -14.37
CA PRO A 20 -3.27 15.38 -13.32
C PRO A 20 -3.68 14.03 -13.94
N VAL A 21 -3.08 12.94 -13.45
CA VAL A 21 -3.38 11.58 -13.90
C VAL A 21 -3.54 10.63 -12.73
N HIS A 22 -4.39 9.63 -12.89
CA HIS A 22 -4.43 8.46 -12.02
C HIS A 22 -3.62 7.35 -12.70
N ALA A 23 -2.58 6.87 -12.03
CA ALA A 23 -1.69 5.89 -12.63
C ALA A 23 -1.21 4.84 -11.61
N SER A 24 -0.70 3.74 -12.13
CA SER A 24 0.00 2.72 -11.36
C SER A 24 1.27 2.31 -12.10
N GLY A 25 2.30 1.91 -11.37
CA GLY A 25 3.51 1.39 -11.97
C GLY A 25 3.22 0.15 -12.84
N GLN A 26 3.84 0.06 -14.00
CA GLN A 26 3.66 -1.07 -14.93
C GLN A 26 3.90 -2.42 -14.25
N MET A 27 4.84 -2.49 -13.30
CA MET A 27 5.13 -3.70 -12.51
C MET A 27 3.89 -4.25 -11.78
N ASN A 28 3.00 -3.39 -11.28
CA ASN A 28 1.78 -3.83 -10.60
C ASN A 28 0.80 -4.52 -11.56
N CYS A 29 0.69 -3.99 -12.79
CA CYS A 29 -0.11 -4.62 -13.85
C CYS A 29 0.49 -5.96 -14.27
N ALA A 30 1.82 -6.02 -14.41
CA ALA A 30 2.53 -7.25 -14.75
C ALA A 30 2.34 -8.34 -13.69
N VAL A 31 2.50 -8.02 -12.41
CA VAL A 31 2.26 -8.98 -11.32
C VAL A 31 0.83 -9.52 -11.36
N VAL A 32 -0.17 -8.66 -11.50
CA VAL A 32 -1.57 -9.08 -11.58
C VAL A 32 -1.84 -9.95 -12.82
N SER A 33 -1.30 -9.57 -13.98
CA SER A 33 -1.56 -10.29 -15.22
C SER A 33 -0.74 -11.58 -15.38
N GLU A 34 0.56 -11.51 -15.10
CA GLU A 34 1.52 -12.59 -15.44
C GLU A 34 1.72 -13.57 -14.28
N VAL A 35 1.74 -13.06 -13.03
CA VAL A 35 1.97 -13.92 -11.86
C VAL A 35 0.64 -14.44 -11.31
N MET A 36 -0.36 -13.56 -11.13
CA MET A 36 -1.65 -13.94 -10.56
C MET A 36 -2.63 -14.52 -11.61
N ASN A 37 -2.33 -14.39 -12.90
CA ASN A 37 -3.22 -14.74 -14.01
C ASN A 37 -4.61 -14.08 -13.89
N CYS A 38 -4.63 -12.81 -13.46
CA CYS A 38 -5.83 -11.99 -13.29
C CYS A 38 -5.88 -10.85 -14.32
N ILE A 39 -6.99 -10.13 -14.36
CA ILE A 39 -7.18 -8.94 -15.21
C ILE A 39 -6.90 -7.70 -14.36
N PRO A 40 -5.87 -6.88 -14.66
CA PRO A 40 -5.60 -5.65 -13.93
C PRO A 40 -6.54 -4.53 -14.38
N ILE A 41 -7.14 -3.81 -13.45
CA ILE A 41 -7.87 -2.56 -13.68
C ILE A 41 -7.31 -1.51 -12.73
N ILE A 42 -6.88 -0.36 -13.27
CA ILE A 42 -6.43 0.76 -12.42
C ILE A 42 -7.66 1.49 -11.88
N VAL A 43 -7.75 1.54 -10.56
CA VAL A 43 -8.82 2.25 -9.85
C VAL A 43 -8.40 3.71 -9.64
N PRO A 44 -9.18 4.69 -10.14
CA PRO A 44 -8.95 6.09 -9.83
C PRO A 44 -9.08 6.34 -8.32
N THR A 45 -8.17 7.12 -7.76
CA THR A 45 -8.17 7.45 -6.33
C THR A 45 -8.71 8.85 -6.07
N ASN A 46 -9.85 9.14 -6.67
CA ASN A 46 -10.59 10.37 -6.41
C ASN A 46 -12.05 10.01 -6.08
N PRO A 47 -12.59 10.46 -4.94
CA PRO A 47 -13.94 10.10 -4.49
C PRO A 47 -15.05 10.55 -5.45
N LYS A 48 -14.79 11.52 -6.35
CA LYS A 48 -15.75 11.94 -7.37
C LYS A 48 -15.97 10.90 -8.46
N TYR A 49 -14.98 10.03 -8.71
CA TYR A 49 -15.00 9.05 -9.80
C TYR A 49 -15.12 7.60 -9.31
N SER A 50 -14.95 7.38 -8.00
CA SER A 50 -14.82 6.05 -7.44
C SER A 50 -16.00 5.70 -6.52
N SER A 51 -17.03 5.12 -7.09
CA SER A 51 -18.10 4.47 -6.32
C SER A 51 -17.59 3.16 -5.74
N LEU A 52 -17.42 3.09 -4.42
CA LEU A 52 -16.92 1.88 -3.75
C LEU A 52 -17.80 0.67 -4.01
N THR A 53 -19.12 0.84 -4.00
CA THR A 53 -20.09 -0.23 -4.25
C THR A 53 -19.91 -0.81 -5.66
N GLU A 54 -19.73 0.04 -6.66
CA GLU A 54 -19.54 -0.39 -8.05
C GLU A 54 -18.18 -1.02 -8.27
N LEU A 55 -17.11 -0.45 -7.69
CA LEU A 55 -15.76 -1.03 -7.74
C LEU A 55 -15.74 -2.44 -7.14
N MET A 56 -16.39 -2.62 -5.99
CA MET A 56 -16.49 -3.92 -5.33
C MET A 56 -17.37 -4.93 -6.09
N ALA A 57 -18.30 -4.47 -6.92
CA ALA A 57 -19.11 -5.34 -7.78
C ALA A 57 -18.34 -5.79 -9.04
N ILE A 58 -17.41 -4.97 -9.53
CA ILE A 58 -16.62 -5.23 -10.75
C ILE A 58 -15.38 -6.08 -10.44
N CYS A 59 -14.68 -5.77 -9.32
CA CYS A 59 -13.42 -6.40 -8.96
C CYS A 59 -13.64 -7.62 -8.06
N ASP A 60 -12.88 -8.67 -8.28
CA ASP A 60 -12.87 -9.87 -7.42
C ASP A 60 -11.90 -9.69 -6.22
N GLY A 61 -11.04 -8.69 -6.26
CA GLY A 61 -10.11 -8.32 -5.20
C GLY A 61 -9.35 -7.03 -5.52
N PHE A 62 -8.52 -6.56 -4.57
CA PHE A 62 -7.80 -5.30 -4.73
C PHE A 62 -6.33 -5.40 -4.33
N LEU A 63 -5.48 -4.69 -5.10
CA LEU A 63 -4.07 -4.45 -4.80
C LEU A 63 -3.89 -2.97 -4.43
N PHE A 64 -3.57 -2.71 -3.18
CA PHE A 64 -3.21 -1.38 -2.68
C PHE A 64 -1.71 -1.17 -2.84
N THR A 65 -1.34 -0.26 -3.74
CA THR A 65 0.05 -0.05 -4.15
C THR A 65 0.82 0.87 -3.21
N GLY A 66 2.16 0.81 -3.30
CA GLY A 66 3.03 1.83 -2.72
C GLY A 66 2.82 3.20 -3.36
N ALA A 67 3.16 4.25 -2.62
CA ALA A 67 3.14 5.64 -3.06
C ALA A 67 4.16 6.49 -2.31
N GLN A 68 4.58 7.61 -2.90
CA GLN A 68 5.42 8.60 -2.21
C GLN A 68 4.66 9.40 -1.15
N PRO A 69 3.43 9.93 -1.43
CA PRO A 69 2.66 10.60 -0.40
C PRO A 69 2.30 9.65 0.74
N ASN A 70 2.37 10.15 1.96
CA ASN A 70 2.00 9.42 3.16
C ASN A 70 0.48 9.45 3.41
N VAL A 71 -0.02 8.56 4.26
CA VAL A 71 -1.38 8.63 4.80
C VAL A 71 -1.48 9.86 5.70
N HIS A 72 -2.56 10.63 5.56
CA HIS A 72 -2.73 11.86 6.34
C HIS A 72 -2.90 11.54 7.84
N PRO A 73 -2.18 12.22 8.75
CA PRO A 73 -2.18 11.86 10.16
C PRO A 73 -3.54 12.01 10.86
N GLU A 74 -4.43 12.88 10.39
CA GLU A 74 -5.80 12.97 10.90
C GLU A 74 -6.57 11.63 10.78
N GLU A 75 -6.22 10.79 9.79
CA GLU A 75 -6.89 9.49 9.58
C GLU A 75 -6.61 8.48 10.71
N TYR A 76 -5.57 8.74 11.53
CA TYR A 76 -5.23 7.94 12.72
C TYR A 76 -5.07 8.79 13.99
N GLY A 77 -5.72 9.96 14.03
CA GLY A 77 -5.86 10.78 15.23
C GLY A 77 -4.63 11.59 15.63
N HIS A 78 -3.70 11.83 14.71
CA HIS A 78 -2.51 12.63 14.95
C HIS A 78 -2.57 13.97 14.21
N GLU A 79 -1.83 14.96 14.71
CA GLU A 79 -1.66 16.24 14.05
C GLU A 79 -0.59 16.17 12.96
N PRO A 80 -0.77 16.85 11.81
CA PRO A 80 0.23 16.92 10.77
C PRO A 80 1.47 17.72 11.22
N THR A 81 2.66 17.21 10.86
CA THR A 81 3.95 17.86 11.07
C THR A 81 4.78 17.83 9.79
N GLU A 82 5.86 18.59 9.72
CA GLU A 82 6.77 18.58 8.57
C GLU A 82 7.36 17.20 8.29
N ALA A 83 7.57 16.38 9.33
CA ALA A 83 8.10 15.02 9.20
C ALA A 83 7.18 14.09 8.38
N HIS A 84 5.89 14.37 8.33
CA HIS A 84 4.92 13.59 7.55
C HIS A 84 5.07 13.77 6.04
N GLY A 85 5.69 14.85 5.56
CA GLY A 85 5.93 15.10 4.15
C GLY A 85 4.65 15.37 3.34
N LYS A 86 4.56 14.79 2.14
CA LYS A 86 3.42 14.99 1.23
C LYS A 86 2.29 14.01 1.53
N PHE A 87 1.05 14.46 1.27
CA PHE A 87 -0.18 13.68 1.44
C PHE A 87 -0.94 13.52 0.13
N ASP A 88 -1.77 12.48 0.06
CA ASP A 88 -2.78 12.27 -0.99
C ASP A 88 -4.12 11.97 -0.31
N ARG A 89 -4.83 13.03 0.06
CA ARG A 89 -6.12 12.94 0.78
C ARG A 89 -7.23 12.32 -0.05
N ASP A 90 -7.23 12.54 -1.37
CA ASP A 90 -8.20 11.91 -2.27
C ASP A 90 -8.03 10.38 -2.24
N ARG A 91 -6.79 9.92 -2.24
CA ARG A 91 -6.50 8.49 -2.10
C ARG A 91 -6.90 7.95 -0.73
N ASP A 92 -6.65 8.68 0.35
CA ASP A 92 -7.07 8.25 1.69
C ASP A 92 -8.59 8.09 1.76
N GLN A 93 -9.37 9.02 1.17
CA GLN A 93 -10.83 8.97 1.13
C GLN A 93 -11.39 7.80 0.30
N VAL A 94 -10.64 7.25 -0.62
CA VAL A 94 -11.03 6.07 -1.41
C VAL A 94 -10.50 4.78 -0.77
N ALA A 95 -9.20 4.75 -0.45
CA ALA A 95 -8.52 3.54 -0.02
C ALA A 95 -8.97 3.04 1.35
N LEU A 96 -9.06 3.93 2.35
CA LEU A 96 -9.40 3.52 3.72
C LEU A 96 -10.81 2.91 3.83
N PRO A 97 -11.88 3.55 3.27
CA PRO A 97 -13.19 2.94 3.27
C PRO A 97 -13.26 1.67 2.39
N LEU A 98 -12.53 1.62 1.28
CA LEU A 98 -12.49 0.43 0.42
C LEU A 98 -11.90 -0.76 1.17
N ILE A 99 -10.81 -0.57 1.91
CA ILE A 99 -10.21 -1.63 2.74
C ILE A 99 -11.22 -2.15 3.77
N ARG A 100 -11.87 -1.26 4.53
CA ARG A 100 -12.89 -1.65 5.53
C ARG A 100 -14.00 -2.49 4.90
N ASN A 101 -14.57 -2.01 3.79
CA ASN A 101 -15.62 -2.74 3.08
C ASN A 101 -15.16 -4.10 2.54
N CYS A 102 -13.91 -4.21 2.07
CA CYS A 102 -13.35 -5.48 1.63
C CYS A 102 -13.21 -6.46 2.79
N VAL A 103 -12.71 -6.01 3.93
CA VAL A 103 -12.60 -6.84 5.15
C VAL A 103 -13.97 -7.32 5.60
N ASP A 104 -14.95 -6.42 5.71
CA ASP A 104 -16.33 -6.74 6.12
C ASP A 104 -17.00 -7.78 5.22
N ARG A 105 -16.66 -7.78 3.93
CA ARG A 105 -17.24 -8.70 2.95
C ARG A 105 -16.38 -9.92 2.65
N GLY A 106 -15.20 -10.04 3.27
CA GLY A 106 -14.25 -11.11 2.96
C GLY A 106 -13.69 -11.04 1.54
N GLN A 107 -13.66 -9.85 0.91
CA GLN A 107 -13.13 -9.68 -0.43
C GLN A 107 -11.60 -9.62 -0.36
N PRO A 108 -10.84 -10.37 -1.19
CA PRO A 108 -9.41 -10.44 -1.12
C PRO A 108 -8.74 -9.09 -1.35
N ILE A 109 -7.79 -8.73 -0.49
CA ILE A 109 -6.94 -7.54 -0.61
C ILE A 109 -5.48 -7.87 -0.35
N PHE A 110 -4.59 -7.12 -0.97
CA PHE A 110 -3.15 -7.14 -0.70
C PHE A 110 -2.60 -5.73 -0.69
N GLY A 111 -1.84 -5.38 0.35
CA GLY A 111 -1.24 -4.05 0.53
C GLY A 111 0.29 -4.11 0.45
N VAL A 112 0.87 -3.22 -0.36
CA VAL A 112 2.33 -3.06 -0.50
C VAL A 112 2.73 -1.67 -0.02
N CYS A 113 3.74 -1.56 0.86
CA CYS A 113 4.29 -0.31 1.37
C CYS A 113 3.18 0.62 1.92
N ARG A 114 2.82 1.71 1.24
CA ARG A 114 1.71 2.57 1.64
C ARG A 114 0.39 1.80 1.76
N GLY A 115 0.10 0.87 0.85
CA GLY A 115 -1.12 0.05 0.93
C GLY A 115 -1.19 -0.80 2.20
N PHE A 116 -0.06 -1.27 2.72
CA PHE A 116 0.01 -1.94 4.02
C PHE A 116 -0.23 -0.97 5.19
N GLN A 117 0.29 0.26 5.08
CA GLN A 117 0.03 1.32 6.06
C GLN A 117 -1.44 1.76 6.05
N GLU A 118 -2.04 1.91 4.86
CA GLU A 118 -3.48 2.16 4.68
C GLU A 118 -4.33 1.06 5.35
N PHE A 119 -3.93 -0.21 5.20
CA PHE A 119 -4.60 -1.32 5.87
C PHE A 119 -4.55 -1.18 7.39
N ASN A 120 -3.37 -0.90 7.96
CA ASN A 120 -3.22 -0.69 9.40
C ASN A 120 -4.13 0.44 9.92
N VAL A 121 -4.14 1.58 9.23
CA VAL A 121 -5.00 2.74 9.61
C VAL A 121 -6.48 2.40 9.46
N ALA A 122 -6.86 1.75 8.37
CA ALA A 122 -8.25 1.32 8.16
C ALA A 122 -8.76 0.40 9.27
N MET A 123 -7.85 -0.40 9.86
CA MET A 123 -8.15 -1.30 10.99
C MET A 123 -7.96 -0.63 12.37
N GLY A 124 -7.73 0.68 12.43
CA GLY A 124 -7.62 1.44 13.68
C GLY A 124 -6.23 1.51 14.29
N GLY A 125 -5.20 1.13 13.55
CA GLY A 125 -3.81 1.31 13.95
C GLY A 125 -3.28 2.71 13.66
N THR A 126 -2.07 3.01 14.16
CA THR A 126 -1.39 4.30 14.01
C THR A 126 -0.08 4.18 13.24
N LEU A 127 0.43 5.32 12.76
CA LEU A 127 1.67 5.41 12.00
C LEU A 127 2.63 6.41 12.66
N HIS A 128 3.94 6.15 12.52
CA HIS A 128 5.01 7.10 12.83
C HIS A 128 5.56 7.69 11.52
N PRO A 129 5.71 9.02 11.39
CA PRO A 129 6.15 9.64 10.15
C PRO A 129 7.57 9.24 9.73
N GLU A 130 8.44 8.92 10.70
CA GLU A 130 9.83 8.57 10.47
C GLU A 130 10.26 7.41 11.39
N ILE A 131 10.00 6.18 10.97
CA ILE A 131 10.14 4.98 11.82
C ILE A 131 11.56 4.79 12.36
N ARG A 132 12.59 5.26 11.66
CA ARG A 132 14.00 5.16 12.10
C ARG A 132 14.33 6.00 13.33
N GLU A 133 13.47 6.95 13.69
CA GLU A 133 13.65 7.78 14.90
C GLU A 133 13.27 7.02 16.17
N ILE A 134 12.55 5.90 16.03
CA ILE A 134 12.22 5.02 17.15
C ILE A 134 13.43 4.14 17.47
N SER A 135 13.85 4.13 18.72
CA SER A 135 14.98 3.32 19.17
C SER A 135 14.81 1.84 18.83
N GLY A 136 15.82 1.23 18.23
CA GLY A 136 15.82 -0.18 17.80
C GLY A 136 15.15 -0.45 16.47
N ARG A 137 14.67 0.59 15.75
CA ARG A 137 14.15 0.45 14.39
C ARG A 137 15.21 0.79 13.36
N GLU A 138 15.19 0.08 12.24
CA GLU A 138 16.11 0.28 11.12
C GLU A 138 15.65 1.41 10.21
N ASN A 139 16.59 1.97 9.41
CA ASN A 139 16.27 2.95 8.38
C ASN A 139 15.73 2.26 7.14
N HIS A 140 14.46 2.47 6.85
CA HIS A 140 13.75 1.90 5.71
C HIS A 140 13.65 2.86 4.50
N ARG A 141 14.24 4.05 4.57
CA ARG A 141 14.21 4.99 3.46
C ARG A 141 15.00 4.51 2.26
N MET A 142 14.49 4.86 1.09
CA MET A 142 15.23 4.69 -0.17
C MET A 142 16.53 5.49 -0.10
N PRO A 143 17.67 4.92 -0.54
CA PRO A 143 18.91 5.69 -0.70
C PRO A 143 18.67 6.89 -1.62
N PRO A 144 19.22 8.07 -1.29
CA PRO A 144 19.06 9.24 -2.13
C PRO A 144 19.75 9.07 -3.48
N ASP A 145 20.89 8.38 -3.49
CA ASP A 145 21.75 8.17 -4.65
C ASP A 145 21.73 6.71 -5.10
N GLY A 146 22.23 6.46 -6.31
CA GLY A 146 22.36 5.13 -6.90
C GLY A 146 21.40 4.85 -8.04
N THR A 147 21.66 3.76 -8.74
CA THR A 147 20.80 3.24 -9.81
C THR A 147 19.45 2.73 -9.27
N LEU A 148 18.50 2.50 -10.15
CA LEU A 148 17.21 1.92 -9.76
C LEU A 148 17.40 0.54 -9.11
N GLU A 149 18.31 -0.28 -9.62
CA GLU A 149 18.62 -1.61 -9.09
C GLU A 149 19.18 -1.53 -7.66
N GLU A 150 20.11 -0.61 -7.39
CA GLU A 150 20.67 -0.38 -6.06
C GLU A 150 19.61 0.13 -5.07
N LYS A 151 18.70 0.99 -5.53
CA LYS A 151 17.59 1.51 -4.71
C LYS A 151 16.61 0.40 -4.32
N PHE A 152 16.38 -0.57 -5.19
CA PHE A 152 15.48 -1.70 -4.95
C PHE A 152 16.17 -2.98 -4.43
N ALA A 153 17.47 -2.91 -4.12
CA ALA A 153 18.19 -4.05 -3.57
C ALA A 153 17.59 -4.54 -2.23
N LEU A 154 17.62 -5.85 -2.01
CA LEU A 154 17.20 -6.45 -0.74
C LEU A 154 18.13 -6.01 0.39
N ARG A 155 17.57 -5.61 1.55
CA ARG A 155 18.35 -4.97 2.61
C ARG A 155 18.19 -5.59 3.98
N HIS A 156 17.00 -6.08 4.31
CA HIS A 156 16.71 -6.63 5.63
C HIS A 156 15.83 -7.87 5.56
N LYS A 157 15.77 -8.60 6.66
CA LYS A 157 14.90 -9.78 6.79
C LYS A 157 13.58 -9.41 7.45
N VAL A 158 12.51 -9.99 6.92
CA VAL A 158 11.20 -10.04 7.58
C VAL A 158 11.02 -11.45 8.11
N ASN A 159 10.70 -11.59 9.40
CA ASN A 159 10.35 -12.86 10.02
C ASN A 159 8.84 -13.03 10.00
N PHE A 160 8.39 -14.24 9.69
CA PHE A 160 6.96 -14.56 9.66
C PHE A 160 6.50 -15.09 11.00
N GLU A 161 5.26 -14.78 11.33
CA GLU A 161 4.58 -15.37 12.50
C GLU A 161 4.48 -16.88 12.32
N VAL A 162 4.80 -17.62 13.37
CA VAL A 162 4.77 -19.09 13.35
C VAL A 162 3.34 -19.57 13.15
N GLY A 163 3.11 -20.41 12.13
CA GLY A 163 1.79 -20.85 11.71
C GLY A 163 1.01 -19.80 10.92
N GLY A 164 1.60 -18.64 10.65
CA GLY A 164 1.00 -17.54 9.88
C GLY A 164 0.85 -17.86 8.38
N VAL A 165 0.08 -17.03 7.69
CA VAL A 165 -0.22 -17.20 6.26
C VAL A 165 1.04 -17.18 5.41
N PHE A 166 1.94 -16.22 5.63
CA PHE A 166 3.16 -16.08 4.84
C PHE A 166 4.16 -17.22 5.07
N GLU A 167 4.27 -17.73 6.32
CA GLU A 167 5.11 -18.91 6.59
C GLU A 167 4.60 -20.11 5.79
N ARG A 168 3.29 -20.35 5.75
CA ARG A 168 2.69 -21.45 5.00
C ARG A 168 2.84 -21.30 3.49
N ILE A 169 2.61 -20.10 2.94
CA ILE A 169 2.69 -19.86 1.49
C ILE A 169 4.12 -19.98 0.99
N LEU A 170 5.09 -19.43 1.71
CA LEU A 170 6.49 -19.37 1.30
C LEU A 170 7.30 -20.55 1.80
N ASN A 171 6.72 -21.41 2.65
CA ASN A 171 7.40 -22.54 3.30
C ASN A 171 8.75 -22.10 3.90
N SER A 172 8.78 -20.95 4.53
CA SER A 172 9.97 -20.32 5.10
C SER A 172 9.59 -19.50 6.32
N ARG A 173 10.50 -19.34 7.28
CA ARG A 173 10.32 -18.51 8.46
C ARG A 173 10.73 -17.05 8.25
N SER A 174 11.41 -16.76 7.18
CA SER A 174 11.85 -15.40 6.86
C SER A 174 12.12 -15.23 5.38
N VAL A 175 12.10 -13.98 4.93
CA VAL A 175 12.49 -13.59 3.57
C VAL A 175 13.27 -12.27 3.64
N SER A 176 14.24 -12.13 2.73
CA SER A 176 14.89 -10.81 2.54
C SER A 176 14.03 -9.94 1.65
N VAL A 177 13.85 -8.69 2.06
CA VAL A 177 13.03 -7.71 1.34
C VAL A 177 13.77 -6.38 1.17
N ASN A 178 13.27 -5.54 0.27
CA ASN A 178 13.63 -4.14 0.21
C ASN A 178 12.64 -3.28 1.01
N SER A 179 13.03 -2.04 1.30
CA SER A 179 12.16 -1.03 1.89
C SER A 179 12.53 0.36 1.36
N LEU A 180 11.51 1.16 1.05
CA LEU A 180 11.65 2.46 0.40
C LEU A 180 10.77 3.54 1.09
N HIS A 181 10.55 3.42 2.40
CA HIS A 181 9.61 4.27 3.14
C HIS A 181 10.24 4.88 4.40
N GLY A 182 9.79 6.06 4.81
CA GLY A 182 10.10 6.66 6.11
C GLY A 182 8.98 6.40 7.12
N GLN A 183 7.72 6.59 6.69
CA GLN A 183 6.56 6.29 7.51
C GLN A 183 6.45 4.79 7.78
N GLY A 184 6.13 4.41 8.99
CA GLY A 184 5.94 3.01 9.38
C GLY A 184 4.86 2.83 10.44
N ILE A 185 4.49 1.59 10.71
CA ILE A 185 3.49 1.26 11.73
C ILE A 185 4.06 1.56 13.12
N LEU A 186 3.34 2.38 13.88
CA LEU A 186 3.60 2.64 15.30
C LEU A 186 2.86 1.61 16.14
N ASP A 187 1.53 1.63 16.08
CA ASP A 187 0.68 0.66 16.75
C ASP A 187 -0.13 -0.11 15.69
N PRO A 188 -0.11 -1.45 15.73
CA PRO A 188 -0.97 -2.24 14.85
C PRO A 188 -2.44 -2.06 15.23
N GLY A 189 -3.31 -2.09 14.24
CA GLY A 189 -4.76 -2.15 14.46
C GLY A 189 -5.15 -3.40 15.26
N PRO A 190 -6.25 -3.36 16.02
CA PRO A 190 -6.73 -4.52 16.75
C PRO A 190 -7.01 -5.69 15.81
N GLN A 191 -6.76 -6.92 16.33
CA GLN A 191 -6.99 -8.17 15.60
C GLN A 191 -8.46 -8.61 15.68
#